data_3ea9c09876e063c21aa7fdaaf02b8533
#
_entry.id   3ea9c09876e063c21aa7fdaaf02b8533
#
_cell.length_a   1.000
_cell.length_b   1.000
_cell.length_c   1.000
_cell.angle_alpha   90.00
_cell.angle_beta   90.00
_cell.angle_gamma   90.00
#
_symmetry.space_group_name_H-M   'P 1'
#
loop_
_entity.id
_entity.type
_entity.pdbx_description
1 polymer ?
#
loop_
_entity_poly.entity_id
_entity_poly.type
_entity_poly.pdbx_seq_one_letter_code
_entity_poly.pdbx_strand_id
1 'polypeptide(L)'
;HAVHGEPTALLGGDAMMVVAYDYLNKIDPSFLKKTLHLFNKTAKEVCEGQQLDMDFEMQDQVQLDQYLTMIELKTSVLLASSLQLGAIIGGASDGNQQHLYEFGRNLGIAFQVQDDYLDAFGDPSKFGKQVGGDIQSNKKTFLMIHALETAKGDMLA
;
A
#
# COMPACT_ATOMS: atom_id res chain seq x y z
N HIS A 1 7.09 -13.00 13.09
CA HIS A 1 8.48 -12.69 13.56
C HIS A 1 8.52 -12.65 15.07
N ALA A 2 7.64 -11.93 15.78
CA ALA A 2 7.62 -11.94 17.25
C ALA A 2 7.42 -13.36 17.87
N VAL A 3 6.71 -14.26 17.17
CA VAL A 3 6.41 -15.62 17.65
C VAL A 3 7.47 -16.65 17.21
N HIS A 4 7.97 -16.55 15.97
CA HIS A 4 8.78 -17.60 15.34
C HIS A 4 10.22 -17.17 15.04
N GLY A 5 10.59 -15.93 15.34
CA GLY A 5 11.89 -15.33 15.00
C GLY A 5 11.99 -14.85 13.55
N GLU A 6 13.00 -14.03 13.28
CA GLU A 6 13.18 -13.34 12.00
C GLU A 6 13.44 -14.29 10.81
N PRO A 7 14.33 -15.30 10.89
CA PRO A 7 14.56 -16.19 9.76
C PRO A 7 13.31 -16.96 9.34
N THR A 8 12.50 -17.42 10.29
CA THR A 8 11.25 -18.15 9.99
C THR A 8 10.21 -17.23 9.38
N ALA A 9 10.13 -15.97 9.81
CA ALA A 9 9.22 -14.99 9.21
C ALA A 9 9.62 -14.69 7.76
N LEU A 10 10.91 -14.55 7.46
CA LEU A 10 11.43 -14.32 6.11
C LEU A 10 11.09 -15.50 5.19
N LEU A 11 11.44 -16.73 5.59
CA LEU A 11 11.11 -17.94 4.83
C LEU A 11 9.61 -18.13 4.64
N GLY A 12 8.80 -17.73 5.63
CA GLY A 12 7.34 -17.71 5.50
C GLY A 12 6.85 -16.77 4.40
N GLY A 13 7.44 -15.57 4.31
CA GLY A 13 7.18 -14.62 3.22
C GLY A 13 7.56 -15.17 1.85
N ASP A 14 8.74 -15.77 1.72
CA ASP A 14 9.22 -16.41 0.49
C ASP A 14 8.28 -17.54 0.04
N ALA A 15 7.88 -18.39 0.98
CA ALA A 15 6.93 -19.48 0.70
C ALA A 15 5.56 -18.95 0.26
N MET A 16 5.06 -17.88 0.88
CA MET A 16 3.81 -17.24 0.47
C MET A 16 3.88 -16.68 -0.96
N MET A 17 5.01 -16.13 -1.38
CA MET A 17 5.22 -15.67 -2.75
C MET A 17 5.13 -16.85 -3.74
N VAL A 18 5.77 -17.98 -3.41
CA VAL A 18 5.67 -19.20 -4.24
C VAL A 18 4.23 -19.68 -4.34
N VAL A 19 3.49 -19.70 -3.23
CA VAL A 19 2.06 -20.09 -3.22
C VAL A 19 1.22 -19.14 -4.09
N ALA A 20 1.53 -17.85 -4.12
CA ALA A 20 0.84 -16.90 -5.00
C ALA A 20 1.04 -17.26 -6.49
N TYR A 21 2.25 -17.66 -6.90
CA TYR A 21 2.50 -18.16 -8.26
C TYR A 21 1.75 -19.48 -8.55
N ASP A 22 1.60 -20.37 -7.57
CA ASP A 22 0.80 -21.59 -7.74
C ASP A 22 -0.68 -21.29 -8.03
N TYR A 23 -1.22 -20.21 -7.45
CA TYR A 23 -2.57 -19.74 -7.80
C TYR A 23 -2.63 -19.17 -9.22
N LEU A 24 -1.64 -18.39 -9.65
CA LEU A 24 -1.58 -17.87 -11.01
C LEU A 24 -1.48 -18.99 -12.05
N ASN A 25 -0.76 -20.05 -11.76
CA ASN A 25 -0.62 -21.22 -12.65
C ASN A 25 -1.95 -21.99 -12.90
N LYS A 26 -2.99 -21.74 -12.10
CA LYS A 26 -4.34 -22.32 -12.29
C LYS A 26 -5.22 -21.53 -13.25
N ILE A 27 -4.77 -20.36 -13.68
CA ILE A 27 -5.50 -19.48 -14.61
C ILE A 27 -5.44 -20.06 -16.02
N ASP A 28 -6.52 -19.89 -16.81
CA ASP A 28 -6.52 -20.27 -18.22
C ASP A 28 -5.29 -19.70 -18.95
N PRO A 29 -4.57 -20.51 -19.74
CA PRO A 29 -3.36 -20.09 -20.43
C PRO A 29 -3.52 -18.83 -21.30
N SER A 30 -4.74 -18.57 -21.81
CA SER A 30 -5.04 -17.37 -22.61
C SER A 30 -4.88 -16.06 -21.83
N PHE A 31 -5.07 -16.10 -20.53
CA PHE A 31 -4.93 -14.92 -19.62
C PHE A 31 -3.59 -14.90 -18.87
N LEU A 32 -2.89 -16.04 -18.80
CA LEU A 32 -1.74 -16.23 -17.92
C LEU A 32 -0.64 -15.17 -18.14
N LYS A 33 -0.28 -14.90 -19.38
CA LYS A 33 0.80 -13.92 -19.67
C LYS A 33 0.44 -12.51 -19.18
N LYS A 34 -0.80 -12.10 -19.37
CA LYS A 34 -1.28 -10.75 -18.97
C LYS A 34 -1.38 -10.64 -17.45
N THR A 35 -1.93 -11.64 -16.80
CA THR A 35 -2.06 -11.70 -15.34
C THR A 35 -0.71 -11.77 -14.65
N LEU A 36 0.22 -12.58 -15.15
CA LEU A 36 1.58 -12.70 -14.62
C LEU A 36 2.36 -11.39 -14.76
N HIS A 37 2.22 -10.70 -15.90
CA HIS A 37 2.86 -9.39 -16.09
C HIS A 37 2.35 -8.36 -15.07
N LEU A 38 1.03 -8.28 -14.88
CA LEU A 38 0.42 -7.37 -13.90
C LEU A 38 0.86 -7.73 -12.48
N PHE A 39 0.82 -9.01 -12.10
CA PHE A 39 1.26 -9.48 -10.79
C PHE A 39 2.71 -9.10 -10.50
N ASN A 40 3.63 -9.40 -11.43
CA ASN A 40 5.05 -9.10 -11.24
C ASN A 40 5.33 -7.60 -11.15
N LYS A 41 4.63 -6.79 -11.95
CA LYS A 41 4.71 -5.32 -11.85
C LYS A 41 4.28 -4.87 -10.46
N THR A 42 3.10 -5.29 -10.03
CA THR A 42 2.53 -4.91 -8.72
C THR A 42 3.40 -5.36 -7.56
N ALA A 43 3.93 -6.58 -7.60
CA ALA A 43 4.79 -7.09 -6.53
C ALA A 43 6.06 -6.22 -6.36
N LYS A 44 6.67 -5.76 -7.46
CA LYS A 44 7.80 -4.84 -7.41
C LYS A 44 7.39 -3.47 -6.86
N GLU A 45 6.29 -2.92 -7.34
CA GLU A 45 5.76 -1.63 -6.89
C GLU A 45 5.48 -1.63 -5.38
N VAL A 46 4.91 -2.72 -4.84
CA VAL A 46 4.67 -2.85 -3.39
C VAL A 46 6.00 -2.88 -2.61
N CYS A 47 7.02 -3.58 -3.10
CA CYS A 47 8.34 -3.59 -2.47
C CYS A 47 8.99 -2.18 -2.51
N GLU A 48 8.90 -1.48 -3.63
CA GLU A 48 9.38 -0.11 -3.77
C GLU A 48 8.66 0.85 -2.83
N GLY A 49 7.34 0.75 -2.73
CA GLY A 49 6.53 1.54 -1.79
C GLY A 49 6.88 1.28 -0.33
N GLN A 50 7.13 0.02 0.04
CA GLN A 50 7.57 -0.33 1.40
C GLN A 50 8.98 0.21 1.69
N GLN A 51 9.89 0.21 0.70
CA GLN A 51 11.23 0.80 0.86
C GLN A 51 11.11 2.31 1.07
N LEU A 52 10.29 3.01 0.29
CA LEU A 52 10.06 4.46 0.48
C LEU A 52 9.50 4.79 1.86
N ASP A 53 8.56 3.98 2.37
CA ASP A 53 8.00 4.17 3.71
C ASP A 53 9.08 4.12 4.80
N MET A 54 10.00 3.13 4.71
CA MET A 54 11.14 3.02 5.63
C MET A 54 12.14 4.18 5.47
N ASP A 55 12.44 4.58 4.22
CA ASP A 55 13.37 5.66 3.94
C ASP A 55 12.84 7.01 4.46
N PHE A 56 11.53 7.23 4.40
CA PHE A 56 10.89 8.45 4.89
C PHE A 56 10.92 8.59 6.42
N GLU A 57 10.98 7.48 7.16
CA GLU A 57 11.16 7.54 8.62
C GLU A 57 12.48 8.22 9.01
N MET A 58 13.51 8.12 8.14
CA MET A 58 14.85 8.68 8.34
C MET A 58 15.01 10.10 7.79
N GLN A 59 14.01 10.65 7.11
CA GLN A 59 14.05 11.98 6.53
C GLN A 59 13.40 13.02 7.47
N ASP A 60 13.96 14.21 7.53
CA ASP A 60 13.38 15.31 8.31
C ASP A 60 12.10 15.84 7.65
N GLN A 61 12.08 15.92 6.33
CA GLN A 61 10.97 16.44 5.54
C GLN A 61 10.63 15.52 4.37
N VAL A 62 9.35 15.28 4.17
CA VAL A 62 8.78 14.58 3.02
C VAL A 62 7.69 15.47 2.43
N GLN A 63 7.70 15.63 1.11
CA GLN A 63 6.70 16.42 0.40
C GLN A 63 5.42 15.59 0.18
N LEU A 64 4.28 16.26 0.04
CA LEU A 64 2.99 15.59 -0.12
C LEU A 64 2.93 14.66 -1.34
N ASP A 65 3.52 15.05 -2.46
CA ASP A 65 3.58 14.24 -3.68
C ASP A 65 4.43 12.96 -3.51
N GLN A 66 5.51 13.04 -2.73
CA GLN A 66 6.33 11.87 -2.37
C GLN A 66 5.52 10.91 -1.48
N TYR A 67 4.81 11.43 -0.49
CA TYR A 67 3.91 10.63 0.36
C TYR A 67 2.83 9.96 -0.48
N LEU A 68 2.16 10.69 -1.38
CA LEU A 68 1.12 10.11 -2.25
C LEU A 68 1.68 9.01 -3.15
N THR A 69 2.88 9.18 -3.68
CA THR A 69 3.58 8.15 -4.46
C THR A 69 3.87 6.91 -3.60
N MET A 70 4.36 7.10 -2.39
CA MET A 70 4.66 5.99 -1.47
C MET A 70 3.41 5.18 -1.13
N ILE A 71 2.29 5.82 -0.74
CA ILE A 71 1.04 5.09 -0.42
C ILE A 71 0.40 4.46 -1.66
N GLU A 72 0.54 5.08 -2.83
CA GLU A 72 0.11 4.48 -4.09
C GLU A 72 0.84 3.15 -4.31
N LEU A 73 2.17 3.15 -4.26
CA LEU A 73 2.98 1.96 -4.48
C LEU A 73 2.79 0.91 -3.38
N LYS A 74 2.80 1.33 -2.12
CA LYS A 74 2.73 0.41 -0.97
C LYS A 74 1.36 -0.27 -0.83
N THR A 75 0.28 0.45 -1.12
CA THR A 75 -1.10 0.00 -0.80
C THR A 75 -1.99 -0.04 -2.03
N SER A 76 -2.07 1.08 -2.78
CA SER A 76 -3.12 1.26 -3.79
C SER A 76 -2.95 0.36 -5.01
N VAL A 77 -1.72 0.13 -5.49
CA VAL A 77 -1.45 -0.74 -6.65
C VAL A 77 -1.90 -2.18 -6.42
N LEU A 78 -1.87 -2.66 -5.17
CA LEU A 78 -2.33 -4.02 -4.85
C LEU A 78 -3.86 -4.13 -4.97
N LEU A 79 -4.62 -3.15 -4.48
CA LEU A 79 -6.07 -3.09 -4.67
C LEU A 79 -6.41 -2.95 -6.16
N ALA A 80 -5.74 -2.04 -6.85
CA ALA A 80 -5.93 -1.80 -8.28
C ALA A 80 -5.70 -3.05 -9.11
N SER A 81 -4.58 -3.73 -8.89
CA SER A 81 -4.23 -4.95 -9.61
C SER A 81 -5.18 -6.11 -9.29
N SER A 82 -5.65 -6.22 -8.06
CA SER A 82 -6.61 -7.26 -7.67
C SER A 82 -7.92 -7.13 -8.45
N LEU A 83 -8.44 -5.92 -8.59
CA LEU A 83 -9.63 -5.64 -9.40
C LEU A 83 -9.39 -5.87 -10.89
N GLN A 84 -8.23 -5.43 -11.39
CA GLN A 84 -7.88 -5.63 -12.80
C GLN A 84 -7.65 -7.11 -13.13
N LEU A 85 -7.01 -7.90 -12.25
CA LEU A 85 -6.85 -9.35 -12.41
C LEU A 85 -8.21 -10.04 -12.50
N GLY A 86 -9.14 -9.69 -11.61
CA GLY A 86 -10.51 -10.19 -11.67
C GLY A 86 -11.20 -9.86 -13.00
N ALA A 87 -11.02 -8.63 -13.50
CA ALA A 87 -11.57 -8.21 -14.78
C ALA A 87 -10.94 -8.95 -15.98
N ILE A 88 -9.63 -9.19 -15.97
CA ILE A 88 -8.92 -9.96 -17.01
C ILE A 88 -9.47 -11.37 -17.07
N ILE A 89 -9.54 -12.07 -15.93
CA ILE A 89 -10.01 -13.45 -15.82
C ILE A 89 -11.50 -13.55 -16.19
N GLY A 90 -12.29 -12.53 -15.84
CA GLY A 90 -13.71 -12.42 -16.22
C GLY A 90 -13.94 -12.05 -17.69
N GLY A 91 -12.88 -11.88 -18.49
CA GLY A 91 -13.02 -11.57 -19.93
C GLY A 91 -13.49 -10.14 -20.22
N ALA A 92 -13.32 -9.20 -19.31
CA ALA A 92 -13.71 -7.81 -19.53
C ALA A 92 -12.87 -7.16 -20.65
N SER A 93 -13.43 -6.16 -21.33
CA SER A 93 -12.68 -5.36 -22.31
C SER A 93 -11.50 -4.62 -21.65
N ASP A 94 -10.47 -4.29 -22.43
CA ASP A 94 -9.29 -3.58 -21.91
C ASP A 94 -9.67 -2.23 -21.25
N GLY A 95 -10.67 -1.52 -21.80
CA GLY A 95 -11.18 -0.30 -21.18
C GLY A 95 -11.78 -0.53 -19.79
N ASN A 96 -12.59 -1.58 -19.63
CA ASN A 96 -13.18 -1.93 -18.33
C ASN A 96 -12.11 -2.41 -17.33
N GLN A 97 -11.12 -3.16 -17.81
CA GLN A 97 -9.98 -3.58 -16.98
C GLN A 97 -9.23 -2.34 -16.44
N GLN A 98 -9.00 -1.34 -17.30
CA GLN A 98 -8.33 -0.10 -16.88
C GLN A 98 -9.20 0.73 -15.92
N HIS A 99 -10.49 0.85 -16.16
CA HIS A 99 -11.40 1.57 -15.26
C HIS A 99 -11.42 0.93 -13.85
N LEU A 100 -11.42 -0.39 -13.76
CA LEU A 100 -11.35 -1.09 -12.48
C LEU A 100 -9.99 -0.92 -11.79
N TYR A 101 -8.90 -0.86 -12.57
CA TYR A 101 -7.59 -0.52 -12.02
C TYR A 101 -7.58 0.88 -11.40
N GLU A 102 -8.04 1.90 -12.14
CA GLU A 102 -8.10 3.29 -11.66
C GLU A 102 -9.03 3.44 -10.44
N PHE A 103 -10.16 2.74 -10.44
CA PHE A 103 -11.05 2.71 -9.28
C PHE A 103 -10.33 2.15 -8.05
N GLY A 104 -9.66 1.00 -8.17
CA GLY A 104 -8.91 0.38 -7.07
C GLY A 104 -7.75 1.26 -6.58
N ARG A 105 -7.03 1.92 -7.50
CA ARG A 105 -5.96 2.85 -7.20
C ARG A 105 -6.46 4.02 -6.34
N ASN A 106 -7.51 4.70 -6.79
CA ASN A 106 -8.06 5.84 -6.05
C ASN A 106 -8.68 5.43 -4.71
N LEU A 107 -9.33 4.26 -4.66
CA LEU A 107 -9.85 3.69 -3.42
C LEU A 107 -8.72 3.40 -2.41
N GLY A 108 -7.60 2.86 -2.88
CA GLY A 108 -6.44 2.56 -2.03
C GLY A 108 -5.80 3.81 -1.44
N ILE A 109 -5.66 4.88 -2.24
CA ILE A 109 -5.17 6.19 -1.77
C ILE A 109 -6.12 6.75 -0.71
N ALA A 110 -7.42 6.78 -0.99
CA ALA A 110 -8.42 7.29 -0.06
C ALA A 110 -8.43 6.49 1.25
N PHE A 111 -8.28 5.17 1.17
CA PHE A 111 -8.21 4.27 2.32
C PHE A 111 -6.98 4.58 3.19
N GLN A 112 -5.80 4.81 2.59
CA GLN A 112 -4.59 5.10 3.34
C GLN A 112 -4.66 6.46 4.04
N VAL A 113 -5.15 7.50 3.36
CA VAL A 113 -5.37 8.81 3.98
C VAL A 113 -6.39 8.73 5.13
N GLN A 114 -7.41 7.88 4.98
CA GLN A 114 -8.37 7.62 6.05
C GLN A 114 -7.72 6.86 7.23
N ASP A 115 -6.84 5.88 6.97
CA ASP A 115 -6.12 5.14 8.02
C ASP A 115 -5.24 6.09 8.85
N ASP A 116 -4.50 7.00 8.20
CA ASP A 116 -3.70 8.03 8.85
C ASP A 116 -4.57 8.95 9.74
N TYR A 117 -5.75 9.34 9.23
CA TYR A 117 -6.70 10.14 10.01
C TYR A 117 -7.20 9.38 11.24
N LEU A 118 -7.50 8.10 11.09
CA LEU A 118 -8.02 7.27 12.17
C LEU A 118 -6.94 6.90 13.18
N ASP A 119 -5.66 6.78 12.78
CA ASP A 119 -4.56 6.63 13.72
C ASP A 119 -4.42 7.85 14.64
N ALA A 120 -4.61 9.06 14.11
CA ALA A 120 -4.51 10.29 14.88
C ALA A 120 -5.77 10.60 15.73
N PHE A 121 -6.97 10.34 15.22
CA PHE A 121 -8.24 10.80 15.78
C PHE A 121 -9.30 9.71 15.97
N GLY A 122 -8.99 8.46 15.66
CA GLY A 122 -9.93 7.35 15.76
C GLY A 122 -10.26 6.98 17.21
N ASP A 123 -11.42 6.34 17.40
CA ASP A 123 -11.83 5.79 18.69
C ASP A 123 -11.13 4.42 18.89
N PRO A 124 -10.22 4.27 19.88
CA PRO A 124 -9.50 3.03 20.14
C PRO A 124 -10.41 1.82 20.36
N SER A 125 -11.60 2.05 20.91
CA SER A 125 -12.57 0.98 21.19
C SER A 125 -13.15 0.36 19.91
N LYS A 126 -13.15 1.12 18.80
CA LYS A 126 -13.66 0.69 17.49
C LYS A 126 -12.57 0.16 16.58
N PHE A 127 -11.37 0.74 16.64
CA PHE A 127 -10.27 0.41 15.72
C PHE A 127 -9.25 -0.59 16.28
N GLY A 128 -9.26 -0.81 17.60
CA GLY A 128 -8.35 -1.76 18.24
C GLY A 128 -6.86 -1.39 18.16
N LYS A 129 -6.54 -0.20 17.67
CA LYS A 129 -5.18 0.36 17.61
C LYS A 129 -5.01 1.43 18.69
N GLN A 130 -3.78 1.62 19.16
CA GLN A 130 -3.42 2.75 20.03
C GLN A 130 -3.41 4.02 19.18
N VAL A 131 -4.04 5.10 19.65
CA VAL A 131 -4.06 6.41 18.97
C VAL A 131 -2.65 7.01 18.95
N GLY A 132 -2.26 7.57 17.81
CA GLY A 132 -0.99 8.27 17.63
C GLY A 132 0.23 7.36 17.48
N GLY A 133 0.04 6.09 17.10
CA GLY A 133 1.13 5.15 16.84
C GLY A 133 2.05 5.60 15.72
N ASP A 134 1.51 6.18 14.67
CA ASP A 134 2.27 6.72 13.54
C ASP A 134 3.12 7.92 13.94
N ILE A 135 2.58 8.81 14.80
CA ILE A 135 3.33 9.96 15.35
C ILE A 135 4.50 9.48 16.22
N GLN A 136 4.26 8.48 17.09
CA GLN A 136 5.31 7.91 17.95
C GLN A 136 6.43 7.23 17.14
N SER A 137 6.09 6.67 15.98
CA SER A 137 7.03 6.01 15.07
C SER A 137 7.67 6.97 14.06
N ASN A 138 7.50 8.28 14.21
CA ASN A 138 8.01 9.33 13.30
C ASN A 138 7.58 9.12 11.84
N LYS A 139 6.42 8.53 11.60
CA LYS A 139 5.90 8.34 10.25
C LYS A 139 5.47 9.66 9.64
N LYS A 140 5.77 9.82 8.37
CA LYS A 140 5.40 11.01 7.57
C LYS A 140 4.01 10.79 6.97
N THR A 141 2.97 10.95 7.82
CA THR A 141 1.57 10.81 7.41
C THR A 141 1.06 12.04 6.68
N PHE A 142 -0.04 11.92 5.95
CA PHE A 142 -0.73 13.03 5.29
C PHE A 142 -0.95 14.21 6.24
N LEU A 143 -1.46 13.93 7.44
CA LEU A 143 -1.78 14.96 8.44
C LEU A 143 -0.53 15.68 8.94
N MET A 144 0.55 14.94 9.22
CA MET A 144 1.81 15.51 9.68
C MET A 144 2.44 16.42 8.63
N ILE A 145 2.50 15.95 7.39
CA ILE A 145 3.05 16.72 6.25
C ILE A 145 2.25 18.00 6.07
N HIS A 146 0.92 17.90 6.00
CA HIS A 146 0.06 19.06 5.81
C HIS A 146 0.12 20.05 6.98
N ALA A 147 0.20 19.55 8.21
CA ALA A 147 0.36 20.40 9.39
C ALA A 147 1.68 21.19 9.33
N LEU A 148 2.79 20.55 8.99
CA LEU A 148 4.11 21.20 8.86
C LEU A 148 4.14 22.24 7.72
N GLU A 149 3.50 21.96 6.59
CA GLU A 149 3.41 22.89 5.46
C GLU A 149 2.58 24.14 5.78
N THR A 150 1.56 23.98 6.62
CA THR A 150 0.62 25.08 6.96
C THR A 150 0.95 25.81 8.24
N ALA A 151 1.75 25.23 9.12
CA ALA A 151 2.16 25.84 10.38
C ALA A 151 2.95 27.14 10.15
N LYS A 152 2.67 28.17 10.97
CA LYS A 152 3.35 29.50 10.92
C LYS A 152 3.64 30.00 12.32
N GLY A 153 4.79 30.68 12.47
CA GLY A 153 5.16 31.31 13.73
C GLY A 153 5.30 30.33 14.88
N ASP A 154 4.65 30.62 16.01
CA ASP A 154 4.75 29.84 17.26
C ASP A 154 4.22 28.38 17.14
N MET A 155 3.52 28.03 16.06
CA MET A 155 3.08 26.65 15.80
C MET A 155 4.23 25.76 15.33
N LEU A 156 5.39 26.31 15.01
CA LEU A 156 6.61 25.58 14.61
C LEU A 156 7.61 25.41 15.76
N ALA A 157 7.34 25.97 16.91
CA ALA A 157 8.16 25.89 18.11
C ALA A 157 7.74 24.73 19.01
#